data_bac726ac14b288c0ba089725f3d2aea0
#
_entry.id   bac726ac14b288c0ba089725f3d2aea0
#
_cell.length_a   1.000
_cell.length_b   1.000
_cell.length_c   1.000
_cell.angle_alpha   90.00
_cell.angle_beta   90.00
_cell.angle_gamma   90.00
#
_symmetry.space_group_name_H-M   'P 1'
#
loop_
_entity.id
_entity.type
_entity.pdbx_description
1 polymer ?
#
loop_
_entity_poly.entity_id
_entity_poly.type
_entity_poly.pdbx_seq_one_letter_code
_entity_poly.pdbx_strand_id
1 'polypeptide(L)'
;MEQKQMTRILHIANFNSLRLKGCFQCGFPVKITSGLIKNGFEVINYADRDLCRMFGFGHMNALGRWRLNKHLLEFCRTTRPDAILLGHANTVENETILKIRKTLPGIKVMQWNCDAVTPESKRNVNALNERLEVVDLTMISTGDKKMLNMFKKDGKPVAYLPNMADAAIETGTAFAERILPFDVLLCTNTGRRQFCGKDKETEEILSESENRIAGIRWLLGGLRGRPPLHGADYLDAFKKAGIGFNLSRYNDVYLYSSDRLAHIIGNGELALIDRATGFADIIPEDGAAFYGSEEEFYDKLAFYKNNADARMKAARKGYEAFYREFDNKTVTAYMAALLSGTFKTPERPWQIVI
;
A
#
# COMPACT_ATOMS: atom_id res chain seq x y z
N MET A 1 -35.59 4.39 11.16
CA MET A 1 -34.44 4.69 12.03
C MET A 1 -33.43 5.43 11.17
N GLU A 2 -33.15 6.68 11.47
CA GLU A 2 -32.06 7.40 10.80
C GLU A 2 -30.76 6.64 11.02
N GLN A 3 -30.06 6.38 9.93
CA GLN A 3 -28.77 5.69 9.96
C GLN A 3 -27.77 6.67 10.60
N LYS A 4 -27.32 6.39 11.82
CA LYS A 4 -26.33 7.23 12.51
C LYS A 4 -25.12 7.42 11.59
N GLN A 5 -24.80 8.66 11.28
CA GLN A 5 -23.63 8.99 10.45
C GLN A 5 -22.36 8.51 11.16
N MET A 6 -21.52 7.74 10.47
CA MET A 6 -20.21 7.33 10.94
C MET A 6 -19.30 8.56 11.02
N THR A 7 -18.77 8.85 12.20
CA THR A 7 -17.92 10.03 12.41
C THR A 7 -16.58 9.71 13.05
N ARG A 8 -16.56 8.73 13.96
CA ARG A 8 -15.35 8.33 14.72
C ARG A 8 -14.87 6.95 14.32
N ILE A 9 -13.62 6.85 13.90
CA ILE A 9 -12.98 5.63 13.41
C ILE A 9 -11.80 5.28 14.31
N LEU A 10 -11.77 4.05 14.82
CA LEU A 10 -10.60 3.45 15.47
C LEU A 10 -9.79 2.69 14.44
N HIS A 11 -8.62 3.21 14.08
CA HIS A 11 -7.71 2.57 13.14
C HIS A 11 -6.63 1.79 13.88
N ILE A 12 -6.76 0.48 13.90
CA ILE A 12 -5.84 -0.46 14.55
C ILE A 12 -4.88 -1.00 13.49
N ALA A 13 -3.61 -0.64 13.59
CA ALA A 13 -2.61 -1.05 12.62
C ALA A 13 -1.20 -1.02 13.20
N ASN A 14 -0.27 -1.57 12.42
CA ASN A 14 1.14 -1.52 12.76
C ASN A 14 1.75 -0.16 12.41
N PHE A 15 1.65 0.80 13.29
CA PHE A 15 2.27 2.12 13.14
C PHE A 15 3.78 2.12 13.47
N ASN A 16 4.28 1.09 14.20
CA ASN A 16 5.67 0.93 14.59
C ASN A 16 6.30 2.18 15.22
N SER A 17 5.56 2.88 16.07
CA SER A 17 5.99 4.13 16.71
C SER A 17 7.20 3.94 17.63
N LEU A 18 7.39 2.72 18.17
CA LEU A 18 8.52 2.38 19.04
C LEU A 18 9.79 1.97 18.27
N ARG A 19 9.76 1.89 16.95
CA ARG A 19 10.94 1.53 16.17
C ARG A 19 11.82 2.75 15.88
N LEU A 20 13.08 2.70 16.29
CA LEU A 20 14.06 3.78 16.16
C LEU A 20 14.32 4.21 14.72
N LYS A 21 14.10 3.33 13.73
CA LYS A 21 14.42 3.62 12.32
C LYS A 21 13.37 4.45 11.58
N GLY A 22 12.24 4.81 12.20
CA GLY A 22 11.20 5.62 11.56
C GLY A 22 10.62 5.05 10.26
N CYS A 23 10.84 3.75 10.00
CA CYS A 23 10.60 3.14 8.69
C CYS A 23 9.12 3.02 8.30
N PHE A 24 8.19 3.39 9.18
CA PHE A 24 6.77 3.28 8.90
C PHE A 24 6.02 4.61 8.94
N GLN A 25 6.73 5.74 9.11
CA GLN A 25 6.12 7.07 9.12
C GLN A 25 5.48 7.45 7.78
N CYS A 26 5.94 6.87 6.68
CA CYS A 26 5.38 7.04 5.34
C CYS A 26 4.54 5.84 4.88
N GLY A 27 4.32 4.87 5.75
CA GLY A 27 3.66 3.62 5.37
C GLY A 27 2.15 3.75 5.16
N PHE A 28 1.59 2.75 4.57
CA PHE A 28 0.19 2.65 4.20
C PHE A 28 -0.81 3.00 5.33
N PRO A 29 -0.61 2.56 6.61
CA PRO A 29 -1.49 2.96 7.71
C PRO A 29 -1.57 4.47 7.93
N VAL A 30 -0.46 5.19 7.77
CA VAL A 30 -0.43 6.65 7.95
C VAL A 30 -1.20 7.34 6.84
N LYS A 31 -1.07 6.88 5.60
CA LYS A 31 -1.82 7.40 4.44
C LYS A 31 -3.33 7.18 4.60
N ILE A 32 -3.77 6.02 5.11
CA ILE A 32 -5.18 5.77 5.43
C ILE A 32 -5.67 6.77 6.49
N THR A 33 -4.96 6.91 7.61
CA THR A 33 -5.32 7.85 8.68
C THR A 33 -5.45 9.27 8.14
N SER A 34 -4.44 9.74 7.41
CA SER A 34 -4.41 11.06 6.80
C SER A 34 -5.60 11.28 5.85
N GLY A 35 -5.88 10.32 4.98
CA GLY A 35 -6.99 10.40 4.03
C GLY A 35 -8.36 10.43 4.71
N LEU A 36 -8.56 9.65 5.77
CA LEU A 36 -9.79 9.68 6.56
C LEU A 36 -9.98 11.03 7.26
N ILE A 37 -8.93 11.61 7.85
CA ILE A 37 -8.96 12.95 8.45
C ILE A 37 -9.31 14.00 7.39
N LYS A 38 -8.73 13.94 6.18
CA LYS A 38 -9.06 14.82 5.05
C LYS A 38 -10.53 14.70 4.62
N ASN A 39 -11.17 13.56 4.89
CA ASN A 39 -12.61 13.34 4.67
C ASN A 39 -13.51 13.74 5.85
N GLY A 40 -12.96 14.35 6.89
CA GLY A 40 -13.70 14.85 8.03
C GLY A 40 -14.00 13.83 9.13
N PHE A 41 -13.38 12.65 9.11
CA PHE A 41 -13.52 11.68 10.20
C PHE A 41 -12.60 12.02 11.37
N GLU A 42 -13.10 11.81 12.59
CA GLU A 42 -12.28 11.74 13.80
C GLU A 42 -11.59 10.37 13.80
N VAL A 43 -10.25 10.33 13.66
CA VAL A 43 -9.50 9.08 13.58
C VAL A 43 -8.63 8.91 14.82
N ILE A 44 -8.80 7.77 15.49
CA ILE A 44 -7.99 7.38 16.64
C ILE A 44 -7.06 6.25 16.18
N ASN A 45 -5.74 6.47 16.20
CA ASN A 45 -4.76 5.46 15.87
C ASN A 45 -4.45 4.58 17.09
N TYR A 46 -4.45 3.26 16.87
CA TYR A 46 -4.15 2.26 17.89
C TYR A 46 -3.04 1.32 17.37
N ALA A 47 -1.82 1.53 17.88
CA ALA A 47 -0.64 0.77 17.47
C ALA A 47 -0.58 -0.59 18.20
N ASP A 48 -1.31 -1.58 17.71
CA ASP A 48 -1.52 -2.87 18.38
C ASP A 48 -0.22 -3.58 18.75
N ARG A 49 0.77 -3.62 17.85
CA ARG A 49 2.05 -4.31 18.11
C ARG A 49 2.91 -3.57 19.12
N ASP A 50 2.89 -2.24 19.12
CA ASP A 50 3.66 -1.43 20.06
C ASP A 50 3.07 -1.54 21.46
N LEU A 51 1.74 -1.42 21.59
CA LEU A 51 1.05 -1.61 22.87
C LEU A 51 1.23 -3.05 23.40
N CYS A 52 1.18 -4.06 22.52
CA CYS A 52 1.43 -5.44 22.92
C CYS A 52 2.83 -5.61 23.53
N ARG A 53 3.86 -4.97 22.96
CA ARG A 53 5.21 -4.97 23.51
C ARG A 53 5.30 -4.23 24.84
N MET A 54 4.66 -3.06 24.94
CA MET A 54 4.62 -2.26 26.18
C MET A 54 3.92 -2.98 27.33
N PHE A 55 2.85 -3.69 27.05
CA PHE A 55 2.10 -4.45 28.05
C PHE A 55 2.74 -5.80 28.41
N GLY A 56 3.68 -6.27 27.58
CA GLY A 56 4.49 -7.46 27.86
C GLY A 56 5.57 -7.18 28.90
N PHE A 57 6.04 -8.23 29.57
CA PHE A 57 7.21 -8.15 30.45
C PHE A 57 8.30 -9.06 29.87
N GLY A 58 9.46 -8.50 29.57
CA GLY A 58 10.54 -9.23 28.89
C GLY A 58 10.07 -9.75 27.51
N HIS A 59 10.25 -11.05 27.24
CA HIS A 59 9.83 -11.70 26.00
C HIS A 59 8.44 -12.35 26.06
N MET A 60 7.62 -12.02 27.08
CA MET A 60 6.30 -12.63 27.30
C MET A 60 5.22 -12.02 26.37
N ASN A 61 5.27 -12.37 25.09
CA ASN A 61 4.29 -11.88 24.09
C ASN A 61 2.83 -12.27 24.42
N ALA A 62 2.60 -13.42 25.07
CA ALA A 62 1.25 -13.88 25.45
C ALA A 62 0.60 -12.95 26.48
N LEU A 63 1.35 -12.54 27.53
CA LEU A 63 0.86 -11.60 28.53
C LEU A 63 0.55 -10.22 27.92
N GLY A 64 1.44 -9.74 27.04
CA GLY A 64 1.23 -8.50 26.32
C GLY A 64 -0.03 -8.53 25.46
N ARG A 65 -0.26 -9.65 24.77
CA ARG A 65 -1.45 -9.86 23.93
C ARG A 65 -2.74 -9.88 24.78
N TRP A 66 -2.76 -10.61 25.89
CA TRP A 66 -3.91 -10.64 26.79
C TRP A 66 -4.24 -9.25 27.33
N ARG A 67 -3.24 -8.50 27.83
CA ARG A 67 -3.43 -7.14 28.35
C ARG A 67 -3.89 -6.18 27.27
N LEU A 68 -3.34 -6.27 26.07
CA LEU A 68 -3.77 -5.49 24.91
C LEU A 68 -5.26 -5.67 24.63
N ASN A 69 -5.72 -6.91 24.56
CA ASN A 69 -7.11 -7.22 24.21
C ASN A 69 -8.08 -6.74 25.30
N LYS A 70 -7.69 -6.86 26.59
CA LYS A 70 -8.45 -6.27 27.70
C LYS A 70 -8.49 -4.74 27.60
N HIS A 71 -7.34 -4.10 27.36
CA HIS A 71 -7.26 -2.65 27.18
C HIS A 71 -8.08 -2.16 25.99
N LEU A 72 -8.03 -2.87 24.85
CA LEU A 72 -8.77 -2.49 23.65
C LEU A 72 -10.29 -2.47 23.91
N LEU A 73 -10.81 -3.43 24.65
CA LEU A 73 -12.24 -3.47 25.01
C LEU A 73 -12.63 -2.25 25.85
N GLU A 74 -11.86 -1.91 26.88
CA GLU A 74 -12.13 -0.73 27.72
C GLU A 74 -11.92 0.59 26.93
N PHE A 75 -10.92 0.61 26.07
CA PHE A 75 -10.66 1.75 25.22
C PHE A 75 -11.85 2.02 24.27
N CYS A 76 -12.43 0.98 23.67
CA CYS A 76 -13.63 1.11 22.85
C CYS A 76 -14.86 1.56 23.65
N ARG A 77 -15.02 1.11 24.91
CA ARG A 77 -16.10 1.58 25.80
C ARG A 77 -16.02 3.08 26.06
N THR A 78 -14.80 3.59 26.23
CA THR A 78 -14.55 5.01 26.53
C THR A 78 -14.66 5.88 25.30
N THR A 79 -14.02 5.46 24.19
CA THR A 79 -13.93 6.25 22.95
C THR A 79 -15.17 6.15 22.07
N ARG A 80 -15.92 5.05 22.19
CA ARG A 80 -17.16 4.76 21.44
C ARG A 80 -17.02 4.99 19.94
N PRO A 81 -16.08 4.30 19.24
CA PRO A 81 -15.94 4.45 17.81
C PRO A 81 -17.18 3.92 17.08
N ASP A 82 -17.51 4.53 15.96
CA ASP A 82 -18.56 4.05 15.03
C ASP A 82 -18.05 2.92 14.15
N ALA A 83 -16.73 2.90 13.91
CA ALA A 83 -16.08 1.87 13.12
C ALA A 83 -14.68 1.50 13.62
N ILE A 84 -14.26 0.26 13.33
CA ILE A 84 -12.89 -0.25 13.54
C ILE A 84 -12.32 -0.66 12.19
N LEU A 85 -11.12 -0.18 11.88
CA LEU A 85 -10.30 -0.62 10.77
C LEU A 85 -9.15 -1.48 11.30
N LEU A 86 -9.03 -2.71 10.81
CA LEU A 86 -7.99 -3.67 11.22
C LEU A 86 -6.97 -3.83 10.08
N GLY A 87 -5.80 -3.23 10.23
CA GLY A 87 -4.71 -3.32 9.28
C GLY A 87 -3.54 -4.15 9.80
N HIS A 88 -3.39 -5.41 9.35
CA HIS A 88 -2.37 -6.32 9.89
C HIS A 88 -2.37 -6.42 11.43
N ALA A 89 -3.51 -6.25 12.06
CA ALA A 89 -3.70 -6.17 13.51
C ALA A 89 -3.65 -7.57 14.16
N ASN A 90 -2.54 -8.29 13.98
CA ASN A 90 -2.40 -9.73 14.33
C ASN A 90 -2.40 -9.99 15.85
N THR A 91 -2.26 -8.97 16.69
CA THR A 91 -2.30 -9.10 18.15
C THR A 91 -3.71 -8.95 18.72
N VAL A 92 -4.66 -8.44 17.92
CA VAL A 92 -6.07 -8.33 18.28
C VAL A 92 -6.77 -9.67 18.06
N GLU A 93 -7.54 -10.13 19.02
CA GLU A 93 -8.27 -11.42 18.99
C GLU A 93 -9.70 -11.22 18.48
N ASN A 94 -10.19 -12.20 17.72
CA ASN A 94 -11.58 -12.17 17.22
C ASN A 94 -12.61 -12.12 18.36
N GLU A 95 -12.33 -12.82 19.46
CA GLU A 95 -13.17 -12.78 20.66
C GLU A 95 -13.30 -11.37 21.22
N THR A 96 -12.23 -10.57 21.19
CA THR A 96 -12.27 -9.17 21.61
C THR A 96 -13.17 -8.34 20.71
N ILE A 97 -13.09 -8.52 19.38
CA ILE A 97 -14.00 -7.86 18.43
C ILE A 97 -15.46 -8.24 18.71
N LEU A 98 -15.75 -9.51 18.96
CA LEU A 98 -17.09 -9.96 19.31
C LEU A 98 -17.60 -9.34 20.62
N LYS A 99 -16.75 -9.18 21.64
CA LYS A 99 -17.08 -8.48 22.89
C LYS A 99 -17.35 -7.01 22.65
N ILE A 100 -16.54 -6.35 21.79
CA ILE A 100 -16.76 -4.95 21.41
C ILE A 100 -18.10 -4.78 20.71
N ARG A 101 -18.45 -5.67 19.75
CA ARG A 101 -19.76 -5.64 19.07
C ARG A 101 -20.95 -5.79 20.04
N LYS A 102 -20.82 -6.59 21.08
CA LYS A 102 -21.85 -6.71 22.14
C LYS A 102 -21.96 -5.42 22.97
N THR A 103 -20.85 -4.74 23.19
CA THR A 103 -20.79 -3.50 24.00
C THR A 103 -21.23 -2.28 23.19
N LEU A 104 -20.93 -2.24 21.91
CA LEU A 104 -21.24 -1.16 20.96
C LEU A 104 -22.07 -1.73 19.79
N PRO A 105 -23.37 -1.94 19.97
CA PRO A 105 -24.23 -2.45 18.90
C PRO A 105 -24.21 -1.52 17.68
N GLY A 106 -24.08 -2.10 16.50
CA GLY A 106 -24.03 -1.36 15.23
C GLY A 106 -22.63 -0.88 14.82
N ILE A 107 -21.58 -1.11 15.64
CA ILE A 107 -20.21 -0.81 15.23
C ILE A 107 -19.85 -1.57 13.96
N LYS A 108 -19.25 -0.85 13.00
CA LYS A 108 -18.76 -1.44 11.75
C LYS A 108 -17.30 -1.87 11.90
N VAL A 109 -16.96 -3.03 11.31
CA VAL A 109 -15.59 -3.55 11.38
C VAL A 109 -15.11 -3.93 9.98
N MET A 110 -13.98 -3.38 9.59
CA MET A 110 -13.32 -3.67 8.34
C MET A 110 -11.93 -4.22 8.59
N GLN A 111 -11.48 -5.17 7.76
CA GLN A 111 -10.08 -5.51 7.65
C GLN A 111 -9.51 -5.05 6.32
N TRP A 112 -8.22 -4.69 6.31
CA TRP A 112 -7.49 -4.36 5.10
C TRP A 112 -6.08 -4.98 5.10
N ASN A 113 -5.58 -5.27 3.90
CA ASN A 113 -4.25 -5.81 3.68
C ASN A 113 -3.63 -5.18 2.42
N CYS A 114 -2.40 -4.65 2.54
CA CYS A 114 -1.64 -4.07 1.44
C CYS A 114 -0.52 -4.99 0.91
N ASP A 115 -0.36 -6.18 1.49
CA ASP A 115 0.61 -7.19 1.03
C ASP A 115 -0.03 -8.11 -0.01
N ALA A 116 0.81 -8.89 -0.71
CA ALA A 116 0.32 -9.89 -1.65
C ALA A 116 -0.56 -10.95 -0.97
N VAL A 117 -1.64 -11.33 -1.65
CA VAL A 117 -2.61 -12.34 -1.22
C VAL A 117 -2.77 -13.47 -2.23
N THR A 118 -1.70 -13.78 -2.96
CA THR A 118 -1.67 -14.93 -3.86
C THR A 118 -1.78 -16.24 -3.08
N PRO A 119 -2.17 -17.37 -3.71
CA PRO A 119 -2.25 -18.68 -3.04
C PRO A 119 -0.95 -19.07 -2.31
N GLU A 120 0.21 -18.64 -2.81
CA GLU A 120 1.53 -18.87 -2.22
C GLU A 120 1.77 -18.00 -0.97
N SER A 121 1.05 -16.90 -0.83
CA SER A 121 1.12 -15.97 0.30
C SER A 121 0.31 -16.47 1.51
N LYS A 122 0.45 -17.76 1.85
CA LYS A 122 -0.36 -18.48 2.84
C LYS A 122 -0.55 -17.73 4.15
N ARG A 123 0.51 -17.06 4.65
CA ARG A 123 0.44 -16.31 5.91
C ARG A 123 -0.59 -15.17 5.85
N ASN A 124 -0.60 -14.40 4.76
CA ASN A 124 -1.51 -13.27 4.59
C ASN A 124 -2.93 -13.78 4.34
N VAL A 125 -3.08 -14.81 3.50
CA VAL A 125 -4.37 -15.44 3.19
C VAL A 125 -5.01 -16.00 4.47
N ASN A 126 -4.27 -16.76 5.28
CA ASN A 126 -4.79 -17.33 6.52
C ASN A 126 -5.20 -16.24 7.52
N ALA A 127 -4.36 -15.19 7.69
CA ALA A 127 -4.67 -14.09 8.60
C ALA A 127 -5.95 -13.32 8.21
N LEU A 128 -6.24 -13.18 6.92
CA LEU A 128 -7.49 -12.59 6.44
C LEU A 128 -8.67 -13.53 6.64
N ASN A 129 -8.52 -14.81 6.30
CA ASN A 129 -9.59 -15.81 6.45
C ASN A 129 -10.04 -15.99 7.89
N GLU A 130 -9.10 -15.99 8.84
CA GLU A 130 -9.41 -16.10 10.28
C GLU A 130 -10.37 -15.01 10.77
N ARG A 131 -10.42 -13.85 10.10
CA ARG A 131 -11.23 -12.69 10.53
C ARG A 131 -12.56 -12.53 9.80
N LEU A 132 -12.82 -13.29 8.76
CA LEU A 132 -14.03 -13.14 7.94
C LEU A 132 -15.33 -13.19 8.74
N GLU A 133 -15.35 -13.98 9.84
CA GLU A 133 -16.52 -14.07 10.73
C GLU A 133 -16.83 -12.75 11.45
N VAL A 134 -15.80 -11.99 11.82
CA VAL A 134 -15.94 -10.84 12.72
C VAL A 134 -15.90 -9.49 12.02
N VAL A 135 -15.66 -9.46 10.69
CA VAL A 135 -15.63 -8.21 9.91
C VAL A 135 -16.86 -8.09 9.01
N ASP A 136 -17.20 -6.87 8.63
CA ASP A 136 -18.29 -6.53 7.71
C ASP A 136 -17.79 -6.31 6.28
N LEU A 137 -16.49 -5.96 6.13
CA LEU A 137 -15.84 -5.63 4.86
C LEU A 137 -14.40 -6.12 4.88
N THR A 138 -13.94 -6.70 3.77
CA THR A 138 -12.52 -7.02 3.54
C THR A 138 -12.01 -6.23 2.34
N MET A 139 -10.86 -5.56 2.49
CA MET A 139 -10.20 -4.87 1.38
C MET A 139 -8.76 -5.36 1.21
N ILE A 140 -8.38 -5.67 -0.02
CA ILE A 140 -7.07 -6.23 -0.37
C ILE A 140 -6.44 -5.50 -1.56
N SER A 141 -5.11 -5.49 -1.63
CA SER A 141 -4.33 -4.75 -2.61
C SER A 141 -4.24 -5.38 -4.00
N THR A 142 -5.30 -6.05 -4.46
CA THR A 142 -5.40 -6.55 -5.84
C THR A 142 -6.82 -6.39 -6.38
N GLY A 143 -6.92 -6.07 -7.68
CA GLY A 143 -8.18 -6.06 -8.43
C GLY A 143 -8.53 -7.40 -9.05
N ASP A 144 -7.71 -8.44 -8.88
CA ASP A 144 -7.98 -9.77 -9.41
C ASP A 144 -9.21 -10.41 -8.75
N LYS A 145 -10.26 -10.64 -9.56
CA LYS A 145 -11.54 -11.17 -9.07
C LYS A 145 -11.42 -12.57 -8.44
N LYS A 146 -10.48 -13.40 -8.91
CA LYS A 146 -10.27 -14.74 -8.34
C LYS A 146 -9.71 -14.62 -6.92
N MET A 147 -8.75 -13.70 -6.71
CA MET A 147 -8.19 -13.44 -5.40
C MET A 147 -9.18 -12.76 -4.46
N LEU A 148 -9.96 -11.80 -4.95
CA LEU A 148 -11.07 -11.22 -4.16
C LEU A 148 -12.05 -12.31 -3.70
N ASN A 149 -12.45 -13.23 -4.58
CA ASN A 149 -13.36 -14.32 -4.27
C ASN A 149 -12.84 -15.27 -3.16
N MET A 150 -11.54 -15.38 -2.93
CA MET A 150 -10.97 -16.20 -1.84
C MET A 150 -11.42 -15.73 -0.45
N PHE A 151 -11.87 -14.48 -0.32
CA PHE A 151 -12.28 -13.87 0.94
C PHE A 151 -13.77 -13.56 1.01
N LYS A 152 -14.54 -13.99 0.01
CA LYS A 152 -15.99 -13.80 -0.01
C LYS A 152 -16.66 -14.76 0.96
N LYS A 153 -17.44 -14.23 1.90
CA LYS A 153 -18.16 -15.02 2.90
C LYS A 153 -19.48 -14.34 3.30
N ASP A 154 -20.56 -15.10 3.36
CA ASP A 154 -21.86 -14.71 3.90
C ASP A 154 -22.41 -13.38 3.32
N GLY A 155 -22.22 -13.14 2.02
CA GLY A 155 -22.68 -11.92 1.37
C GLY A 155 -21.93 -10.63 1.76
N LYS A 156 -20.87 -10.73 2.58
CA LYS A 156 -20.05 -9.58 2.97
C LYS A 156 -19.21 -9.13 1.79
N PRO A 157 -19.10 -7.81 1.53
CA PRO A 157 -18.33 -7.30 0.41
C PRO A 157 -16.82 -7.53 0.58
N VAL A 158 -16.18 -7.83 -0.54
CA VAL A 158 -14.73 -7.83 -0.68
C VAL A 158 -14.35 -6.86 -1.78
N ALA A 159 -13.39 -5.99 -1.52
CA ALA A 159 -13.07 -4.91 -2.45
C ALA A 159 -11.56 -4.72 -2.66
N TYR A 160 -11.22 -4.17 -3.82
CA TYR A 160 -9.86 -3.74 -4.11
C TYR A 160 -9.49 -2.49 -3.28
N LEU A 161 -8.31 -2.52 -2.70
CA LEU A 161 -7.69 -1.41 -1.98
C LEU A 161 -6.41 -1.00 -2.71
N PRO A 162 -6.43 0.07 -3.52
CA PRO A 162 -5.24 0.55 -4.21
C PRO A 162 -4.21 1.13 -3.23
N ASN A 163 -2.93 0.99 -3.55
CA ASN A 163 -1.88 1.76 -2.90
C ASN A 163 -2.04 3.24 -3.27
N MET A 164 -2.20 4.09 -2.27
CA MET A 164 -2.52 5.50 -2.42
C MET A 164 -1.31 6.40 -2.21
N ALA A 165 -1.29 7.56 -2.86
CA ALA A 165 -0.35 8.65 -2.57
C ALA A 165 -0.97 9.66 -1.59
N ASP A 166 -0.10 10.29 -0.79
CA ASP A 166 -0.44 11.41 0.07
C ASP A 166 0.53 12.56 -0.17
N ALA A 167 0.06 13.69 -0.71
CA ALA A 167 0.88 14.85 -1.02
C ALA A 167 1.61 15.45 0.20
N ALA A 168 1.24 15.08 1.42
CA ALA A 168 1.98 15.44 2.63
C ALA A 168 3.17 14.50 2.90
N ILE A 169 3.24 13.34 2.25
CA ILE A 169 4.31 12.34 2.35
C ILE A 169 5.16 12.35 1.07
N GLU A 170 4.52 12.19 -0.07
CA GLU A 170 5.15 12.23 -1.39
C GLU A 170 5.29 13.69 -1.85
N THR A 171 6.33 14.38 -1.37
CA THR A 171 6.55 15.82 -1.59
C THR A 171 7.49 16.15 -2.75
N GLY A 172 7.96 15.12 -3.47
CA GLY A 172 8.85 15.27 -4.60
C GLY A 172 8.15 15.68 -5.88
N THR A 173 8.90 16.31 -6.79
CA THR A 173 8.46 16.75 -8.13
C THR A 173 9.52 16.41 -9.17
N ALA A 174 9.99 15.15 -9.17
CA ALA A 174 11.08 14.71 -10.08
C ALA A 174 10.80 14.99 -11.56
N PHE A 175 9.52 15.09 -11.94
CA PHE A 175 9.11 15.52 -13.29
C PHE A 175 9.45 17.01 -13.60
N ALA A 176 9.81 17.82 -12.62
CA ALA A 176 10.22 19.20 -12.84
C ALA A 176 11.75 19.36 -12.99
N GLU A 177 12.50 18.29 -12.68
CA GLU A 177 13.95 18.30 -12.60
C GLU A 177 14.58 17.65 -13.85
N ARG A 178 15.26 18.47 -14.67
CA ARG A 178 15.94 17.97 -15.87
C ARG A 178 17.16 17.12 -15.54
N ILE A 179 17.91 17.53 -14.52
CA ILE A 179 19.15 16.86 -14.08
C ILE A 179 18.97 16.39 -12.65
N LEU A 180 19.13 15.10 -12.44
CA LEU A 180 19.06 14.45 -11.14
C LEU A 180 20.35 13.66 -10.86
N PRO A 181 20.72 13.45 -9.59
CA PRO A 181 21.93 12.71 -9.24
C PRO A 181 21.96 11.28 -9.77
N PHE A 182 20.80 10.65 -9.88
CA PHE A 182 20.63 9.28 -10.35
C PHE A 182 19.61 9.22 -11.48
N ASP A 183 19.76 8.21 -12.33
CA ASP A 183 18.82 7.98 -13.41
C ASP A 183 17.64 7.12 -12.95
N VAL A 184 17.91 6.07 -12.15
CA VAL A 184 16.92 5.09 -11.72
C VAL A 184 16.99 4.83 -10.23
N LEU A 185 15.83 4.79 -9.56
CA LEU A 185 15.67 4.32 -8.18
C LEU A 185 15.16 2.89 -8.17
N LEU A 186 15.80 2.03 -7.38
CA LEU A 186 15.28 0.72 -6.98
C LEU A 186 15.55 0.45 -5.50
N CYS A 187 14.51 0.52 -4.68
CA CYS A 187 14.52 0.14 -3.27
C CYS A 187 13.77 -1.17 -3.09
N THR A 188 14.47 -2.28 -2.90
CA THR A 188 13.87 -3.60 -2.69
C THR A 188 14.84 -4.51 -1.94
N ASN A 189 14.35 -5.67 -1.48
CA ASN A 189 15.21 -6.71 -0.94
C ASN A 189 15.79 -7.58 -2.07
N THR A 190 16.92 -8.22 -1.81
CA THR A 190 17.50 -9.26 -2.70
C THR A 190 16.51 -10.39 -2.96
N GLY A 191 16.75 -11.14 -4.02
CA GLY A 191 16.02 -12.35 -4.39
C GLY A 191 15.21 -12.22 -5.69
N ARG A 192 14.53 -13.31 -6.01
CA ARG A 192 13.80 -13.45 -7.27
C ARG A 192 12.55 -12.58 -7.30
N ARG A 193 12.29 -12.05 -8.48
CA ARG A 193 11.11 -11.25 -8.83
C ARG A 193 10.56 -11.73 -10.15
N GLN A 194 9.25 -11.65 -10.29
CA GLN A 194 8.64 -11.84 -11.58
C GLN A 194 8.96 -10.62 -12.47
N PHE A 195 9.61 -10.89 -13.60
CA PHE A 195 10.02 -9.87 -14.56
C PHE A 195 9.72 -10.38 -15.98
N CYS A 196 8.83 -9.67 -16.67
CA CYS A 196 8.37 -10.07 -18.02
C CYS A 196 7.89 -11.54 -18.09
N GLY A 197 7.10 -11.98 -17.10
CA GLY A 197 6.56 -13.34 -17.03
C GLY A 197 7.53 -14.43 -16.58
N LYS A 198 8.75 -14.07 -16.20
CA LYS A 198 9.78 -15.02 -15.72
C LYS A 198 10.27 -14.66 -14.33
N ASP A 199 10.64 -15.65 -13.54
CA ASP A 199 11.36 -15.45 -12.29
C ASP A 199 12.83 -15.12 -12.57
N LYS A 200 13.26 -13.90 -12.22
CA LYS A 200 14.63 -13.42 -12.43
C LYS A 200 15.21 -12.85 -11.13
N GLU A 201 16.50 -13.07 -10.90
CA GLU A 201 17.17 -12.43 -9.78
C GLU A 201 17.27 -10.92 -10.03
N THR A 202 17.02 -10.12 -8.98
CA THR A 202 17.10 -8.65 -9.08
C THR A 202 18.49 -8.20 -9.56
N GLU A 203 19.54 -8.92 -9.15
CA GLU A 203 20.92 -8.63 -9.53
C GLU A 203 21.19 -8.87 -11.02
N GLU A 204 20.58 -9.89 -11.62
CA GLU A 204 20.68 -10.14 -13.06
C GLU A 204 20.10 -8.99 -13.87
N ILE A 205 18.91 -8.48 -13.45
CA ILE A 205 18.27 -7.35 -14.13
C ILE A 205 19.15 -6.09 -14.05
N LEU A 206 19.77 -5.83 -12.89
CA LEU A 206 20.69 -4.70 -12.72
C LEU A 206 21.92 -4.83 -13.61
N SER A 207 22.58 -5.99 -13.59
CA SER A 207 23.79 -6.24 -14.36
C SER A 207 23.55 -6.16 -15.87
N GLU A 208 22.43 -6.72 -16.34
CA GLU A 208 22.04 -6.58 -17.75
C GLU A 208 21.73 -5.14 -18.14
N SER A 209 21.09 -4.37 -17.26
CA SER A 209 20.84 -2.94 -17.51
C SER A 209 22.15 -2.17 -17.67
N GLU A 210 23.15 -2.45 -16.84
CA GLU A 210 24.46 -1.79 -16.88
C GLU A 210 25.26 -2.19 -18.14
N ASN A 211 25.14 -3.43 -18.58
CA ASN A 211 25.79 -3.90 -19.79
C ASN A 211 25.16 -3.30 -21.07
N ARG A 212 23.85 -3.08 -21.06
CA ARG A 212 23.10 -2.57 -22.23
C ARG A 212 23.06 -1.04 -22.31
N ILE A 213 23.11 -0.36 -21.15
CA ILE A 213 22.87 1.08 -21.06
C ILE A 213 24.09 1.78 -20.45
N ALA A 214 24.91 2.35 -21.33
CA ALA A 214 26.15 2.99 -20.92
C ALA A 214 25.92 4.12 -19.90
N GLY A 215 26.67 4.09 -18.79
CA GLY A 215 26.68 5.13 -17.77
C GLY A 215 25.37 5.28 -17.02
N ILE A 216 24.54 4.24 -16.90
CA ILE A 216 23.33 4.27 -16.06
C ILE A 216 23.70 4.37 -14.58
N ARG A 217 23.08 5.30 -13.87
CA ARG A 217 23.33 5.58 -12.45
C ARG A 217 22.15 5.13 -11.61
N TRP A 218 22.36 4.04 -10.84
CA TRP A 218 21.36 3.49 -9.95
C TRP A 218 21.44 4.07 -8.53
N LEU A 219 20.31 4.48 -7.98
CA LEU A 219 20.12 4.65 -6.54
C LEU A 219 19.50 3.37 -5.99
N LEU A 220 20.28 2.61 -5.24
CA LEU A 220 19.88 1.29 -4.72
C LEU A 220 19.69 1.34 -3.20
N GLY A 221 18.58 0.78 -2.73
CA GLY A 221 18.34 0.52 -1.30
C GLY A 221 18.06 -0.97 -1.06
N GLY A 222 18.80 -1.62 -0.15
CA GLY A 222 18.66 -3.04 0.17
C GLY A 222 19.31 -4.02 -0.81
N LEU A 223 20.12 -3.53 -1.73
CA LEU A 223 20.78 -4.30 -2.79
C LEU A 223 22.28 -4.04 -2.83
N ARG A 224 23.08 -4.97 -3.35
CA ARG A 224 24.54 -4.85 -3.52
C ARG A 224 25.27 -4.43 -2.24
N GLY A 225 24.91 -5.02 -1.12
CA GLY A 225 25.50 -4.70 0.17
C GLY A 225 25.07 -3.34 0.77
N ARG A 226 24.27 -2.56 0.07
CA ARG A 226 23.71 -1.31 0.60
C ARG A 226 22.57 -1.63 1.58
N PRO A 227 22.49 -0.94 2.73
CA PRO A 227 21.41 -1.14 3.68
C PRO A 227 20.06 -0.74 3.07
N PRO A 228 18.94 -1.32 3.53
CA PRO A 228 17.62 -0.80 3.23
C PRO A 228 17.49 0.65 3.71
N LEU A 229 16.88 1.50 2.89
CA LEU A 229 16.58 2.88 3.27
C LEU A 229 15.36 2.94 4.18
N HIS A 230 15.38 3.85 5.16
CA HIS A 230 14.32 4.02 6.14
C HIS A 230 14.08 5.51 6.46
N GLY A 231 12.86 5.84 6.90
CA GLY A 231 12.51 7.18 7.36
C GLY A 231 12.78 8.26 6.32
N ALA A 232 13.49 9.32 6.70
CA ALA A 232 13.81 10.44 5.82
C ALA A 232 14.68 10.02 4.62
N ASP A 233 15.66 9.14 4.82
CA ASP A 233 16.53 8.66 3.73
C ASP A 233 15.73 7.93 2.64
N TYR A 234 14.68 7.19 3.04
CA TYR A 234 13.79 6.53 2.10
C TYR A 234 12.97 7.53 1.29
N LEU A 235 12.35 8.51 1.94
CA LEU A 235 11.56 9.54 1.27
C LEU A 235 12.41 10.44 0.37
N ASP A 236 13.61 10.78 0.81
CA ASP A 236 14.54 11.62 0.05
C ASP A 236 15.14 10.89 -1.17
N ALA A 237 15.16 9.56 -1.15
CA ALA A 237 15.62 8.79 -2.30
C ALA A 237 14.74 9.03 -3.53
N PHE A 238 13.41 9.12 -3.37
CA PHE A 238 12.45 9.38 -4.46
C PHE A 238 12.56 10.80 -5.06
N LYS A 239 13.33 11.69 -4.44
CA LYS A 239 13.60 13.05 -4.97
C LYS A 239 14.90 13.11 -5.76
N LYS A 240 15.67 12.02 -5.83
CA LYS A 240 17.04 11.99 -6.37
C LYS A 240 17.18 11.23 -7.68
N ALA A 241 16.11 10.58 -8.16
CA ALA A 241 16.10 9.83 -9.41
C ALA A 241 14.96 10.28 -10.33
N GLY A 242 15.15 10.14 -11.62
CA GLY A 242 14.14 10.54 -12.61
C GLY A 242 13.18 9.42 -12.98
N ILE A 243 13.60 8.18 -12.76
CA ILE A 243 12.87 6.96 -13.09
C ILE A 243 12.78 6.09 -11.86
N GLY A 244 11.61 5.59 -11.52
CA GLY A 244 11.40 4.62 -10.45
C GLY A 244 11.05 3.25 -11.01
N PHE A 245 11.79 2.21 -10.60
CA PHE A 245 11.51 0.86 -11.04
C PHE A 245 10.53 0.17 -10.11
N ASN A 246 9.29 -0.04 -10.58
CA ASN A 246 8.27 -0.79 -9.85
C ASN A 246 8.42 -2.30 -10.09
N LEU A 247 9.40 -2.91 -9.43
CA LEU A 247 9.64 -4.35 -9.48
C LEU A 247 9.03 -5.04 -8.26
N SER A 248 7.78 -5.48 -8.36
CA SER A 248 7.09 -6.23 -7.32
C SER A 248 7.46 -7.71 -7.35
N ARG A 249 7.08 -8.46 -6.31
CA ARG A 249 7.29 -9.93 -6.29
C ARG A 249 6.42 -10.64 -7.32
N TYR A 250 5.19 -10.14 -7.49
CA TYR A 250 4.18 -10.66 -8.40
C TYR A 250 3.76 -9.51 -9.32
N ASN A 251 4.08 -9.59 -10.61
CA ASN A 251 3.73 -8.57 -11.60
C ASN A 251 2.66 -9.05 -12.58
N ASP A 252 2.17 -10.28 -12.43
CA ASP A 252 1.08 -10.88 -13.21
C ASP A 252 -0.28 -10.86 -12.47
N VAL A 253 -0.33 -10.21 -11.32
CA VAL A 253 -1.55 -10.06 -10.51
C VAL A 253 -2.20 -8.72 -10.81
N TYR A 254 -3.43 -8.75 -11.32
CA TYR A 254 -4.14 -7.57 -11.79
C TYR A 254 -4.27 -6.49 -10.71
N LEU A 255 -3.80 -5.28 -11.00
CA LEU A 255 -3.74 -4.10 -10.14
C LEU A 255 -3.01 -4.33 -8.80
N TYR A 256 -2.10 -5.31 -8.74
CA TYR A 256 -1.24 -5.48 -7.58
C TYR A 256 0.07 -4.70 -7.76
N SER A 257 0.43 -3.95 -6.74
CA SER A 257 1.77 -3.38 -6.57
C SER A 257 2.14 -3.34 -5.09
N SER A 258 3.42 -3.15 -4.79
CA SER A 258 3.81 -2.70 -3.46
C SER A 258 3.56 -1.19 -3.32
N ASP A 259 3.52 -0.67 -2.08
CA ASP A 259 3.39 0.77 -1.78
C ASP A 259 4.45 1.65 -2.48
N ARG A 260 5.54 1.03 -2.95
CA ARG A 260 6.59 1.68 -3.75
C ARG A 260 6.06 2.38 -4.99
N LEU A 261 5.06 1.81 -5.69
CA LEU A 261 4.48 2.44 -6.87
C LEU A 261 3.90 3.82 -6.54
N ALA A 262 3.18 3.92 -5.42
CA ALA A 262 2.64 5.19 -4.94
C ALA A 262 3.74 6.19 -4.57
N HIS A 263 4.84 5.73 -3.96
CA HIS A 263 6.00 6.59 -3.70
C HIS A 263 6.71 7.06 -4.97
N ILE A 264 6.88 6.18 -5.96
CA ILE A 264 7.49 6.51 -7.25
C ILE A 264 6.68 7.61 -7.93
N ILE A 265 5.43 7.32 -8.27
CA ILE A 265 4.60 8.23 -9.05
C ILE A 265 4.23 9.46 -8.23
N GLY A 266 3.93 9.28 -6.93
CA GLY A 266 3.57 10.36 -6.02
C GLY A 266 4.68 11.40 -5.81
N ASN A 267 5.95 11.02 -5.97
CA ASN A 267 7.09 11.95 -5.97
C ASN A 267 7.50 12.43 -7.38
N GLY A 268 6.74 12.09 -8.40
CA GLY A 268 6.93 12.58 -9.76
C GLY A 268 8.05 11.89 -10.54
N GLU A 269 8.52 10.71 -10.12
CA GLU A 269 9.38 9.87 -10.94
C GLU A 269 8.57 9.22 -12.07
N LEU A 270 9.20 9.00 -13.22
CA LEU A 270 8.63 8.16 -14.27
C LEU A 270 8.64 6.70 -13.82
N ALA A 271 7.49 6.09 -13.66
CA ALA A 271 7.41 4.69 -13.26
C ALA A 271 7.68 3.74 -14.43
N LEU A 272 8.61 2.78 -14.23
CA LEU A 272 8.75 1.58 -15.08
C LEU A 272 7.81 0.51 -14.51
N ILE A 273 6.80 0.10 -15.32
CA ILE A 273 5.72 -0.80 -14.87
C ILE A 273 5.56 -1.95 -15.85
N ASP A 274 5.59 -3.18 -15.34
CA ASP A 274 5.25 -4.37 -16.14
C ASP A 274 3.77 -4.29 -16.55
N ARG A 275 3.50 -4.41 -17.83
CA ARG A 275 2.17 -4.31 -18.44
C ARG A 275 1.21 -5.37 -17.90
N ALA A 276 1.73 -6.53 -17.51
CA ALA A 276 0.95 -7.63 -16.94
C ALA A 276 0.25 -7.25 -15.62
N THR A 277 0.69 -6.18 -14.92
CA THR A 277 0.02 -5.66 -13.74
C THR A 277 -1.35 -5.04 -14.01
N GLY A 278 -1.69 -4.68 -15.26
CA GLY A 278 -2.95 -4.03 -15.63
C GLY A 278 -3.05 -2.54 -15.28
N PHE A 279 -2.01 -1.89 -14.75
CA PHE A 279 -2.07 -0.45 -14.45
C PHE A 279 -2.23 0.45 -15.68
N ALA A 280 -1.99 -0.07 -16.89
CA ALA A 280 -2.27 0.64 -18.15
C ALA A 280 -3.78 0.90 -18.37
N ASP A 281 -4.67 0.18 -17.67
CA ASP A 281 -6.12 0.44 -17.71
C ASP A 281 -6.51 1.71 -16.93
N ILE A 282 -5.60 2.26 -16.11
CA ILE A 282 -5.87 3.38 -15.21
C ILE A 282 -4.91 4.55 -15.45
N ILE A 283 -3.61 4.27 -15.57
CA ILE A 283 -2.59 5.26 -15.86
C ILE A 283 -2.47 5.37 -17.38
N PRO A 284 -2.53 6.59 -17.98
CA PRO A 284 -2.38 6.76 -19.43
C PRO A 284 -1.10 6.10 -19.97
N GLU A 285 -1.17 5.52 -21.16
CA GLU A 285 -0.06 4.80 -21.80
C GLU A 285 1.22 5.66 -21.90
N ASP A 286 1.08 6.96 -22.08
CA ASP A 286 2.17 7.94 -22.10
C ASP A 286 2.41 8.63 -20.75
N GLY A 287 1.82 8.10 -19.66
CA GLY A 287 2.02 8.54 -18.26
C GLY A 287 2.97 7.65 -17.45
N ALA A 288 3.40 6.52 -18.02
CA ALA A 288 4.39 5.62 -17.42
C ALA A 288 5.19 4.90 -18.53
N ALA A 289 6.32 4.32 -18.17
CA ALA A 289 7.08 3.45 -19.05
C ALA A 289 6.60 2.00 -18.89
N PHE A 290 5.47 1.68 -19.51
CA PHE A 290 4.94 0.32 -19.52
C PHE A 290 5.78 -0.59 -20.45
N TYR A 291 6.13 -1.79 -20.00
CA TYR A 291 6.86 -2.77 -20.77
C TYR A 291 6.21 -4.15 -20.65
N GLY A 292 6.26 -4.95 -21.73
CA GLY A 292 5.74 -6.32 -21.79
C GLY A 292 6.81 -7.35 -22.09
N SER A 293 8.05 -6.91 -22.39
CA SER A 293 9.19 -7.79 -22.64
C SER A 293 10.48 -7.19 -22.06
N GLU A 294 11.49 -8.03 -21.88
CA GLU A 294 12.82 -7.58 -21.44
C GLU A 294 13.44 -6.58 -22.42
N GLU A 295 13.28 -6.77 -23.72
CA GLU A 295 13.80 -5.85 -24.74
C GLU A 295 13.12 -4.49 -24.63
N GLU A 296 11.78 -4.46 -24.58
CA GLU A 296 11.03 -3.22 -24.40
C GLU A 296 11.39 -2.49 -23.09
N PHE A 297 11.68 -3.23 -22.02
CA PHE A 297 12.13 -2.66 -20.75
C PHE A 297 13.46 -1.91 -20.93
N TYR A 298 14.46 -2.57 -21.53
CA TYR A 298 15.78 -1.95 -21.74
C TYR A 298 15.72 -0.78 -22.70
N ASP A 299 14.95 -0.89 -23.79
CA ASP A 299 14.76 0.18 -24.77
C ASP A 299 14.12 1.43 -24.11
N LYS A 300 13.05 1.24 -23.35
CA LYS A 300 12.40 2.36 -22.64
C LYS A 300 13.29 2.95 -21.57
N LEU A 301 14.01 2.13 -20.83
CA LEU A 301 14.96 2.60 -19.83
C LEU A 301 16.07 3.44 -20.46
N ALA A 302 16.67 2.99 -21.56
CA ALA A 302 17.67 3.73 -22.32
C ALA A 302 17.09 5.02 -22.90
N PHE A 303 15.90 4.96 -23.50
CA PHE A 303 15.22 6.10 -24.08
C PHE A 303 14.98 7.21 -23.04
N TYR A 304 14.33 6.91 -21.94
CA TYR A 304 13.98 7.92 -20.94
C TYR A 304 15.18 8.42 -20.13
N LYS A 305 16.22 7.60 -19.94
CA LYS A 305 17.49 8.04 -19.40
C LYS A 305 18.13 9.14 -20.28
N ASN A 306 18.09 8.95 -21.59
CA ASN A 306 18.77 9.85 -22.54
C ASN A 306 17.88 11.03 -23.00
N ASN A 307 16.58 11.00 -22.75
CA ASN A 307 15.60 12.00 -23.18
C ASN A 307 14.86 12.63 -22.00
N ALA A 308 15.51 13.56 -21.32
CA ALA A 308 14.96 14.21 -20.12
C ALA A 308 13.59 14.87 -20.37
N ASP A 309 13.38 15.51 -21.52
CA ASP A 309 12.09 16.16 -21.83
C ASP A 309 10.95 15.15 -21.97
N ALA A 310 11.20 14.04 -22.65
CA ALA A 310 10.23 12.95 -22.77
C ALA A 310 9.93 12.33 -21.39
N ARG A 311 10.96 12.09 -20.58
CA ARG A 311 10.82 11.58 -19.22
C ARG A 311 9.97 12.49 -18.35
N MET A 312 10.29 13.80 -18.32
CA MET A 312 9.58 14.80 -17.52
C MET A 312 8.11 14.91 -17.94
N LYS A 313 7.83 14.93 -19.24
CA LYS A 313 6.47 14.99 -19.77
C LYS A 313 5.66 13.76 -19.36
N ALA A 314 6.19 12.56 -19.55
CA ALA A 314 5.52 11.32 -19.19
C ALA A 314 5.32 11.20 -17.66
N ALA A 315 6.35 11.51 -16.87
CA ALA A 315 6.28 11.49 -15.43
C ALA A 315 5.21 12.45 -14.85
N ARG A 316 5.12 13.68 -15.39
CA ARG A 316 4.08 14.64 -15.01
C ARG A 316 2.68 14.11 -15.31
N LYS A 317 2.48 13.54 -16.49
CA LYS A 317 1.19 12.98 -16.88
C LYS A 317 0.79 11.80 -15.99
N GLY A 318 1.74 10.92 -15.67
CA GLY A 318 1.55 9.83 -14.72
C GLY A 318 1.19 10.33 -13.31
N TYR A 319 1.92 11.31 -12.80
CA TYR A 319 1.66 11.97 -11.53
C TYR A 319 0.24 12.54 -11.44
N GLU A 320 -0.18 13.33 -12.43
CA GLU A 320 -1.51 13.94 -12.46
C GLU A 320 -2.62 12.87 -12.52
N ALA A 321 -2.44 11.83 -13.33
CA ALA A 321 -3.38 10.72 -13.41
C ALA A 321 -3.44 9.93 -12.10
N PHE A 322 -2.30 9.65 -11.49
CA PHE A 322 -2.23 8.89 -10.24
C PHE A 322 -2.91 9.61 -9.08
N TYR A 323 -2.63 10.90 -8.89
CA TYR A 323 -3.31 11.69 -7.85
C TYR A 323 -4.81 11.85 -8.11
N ARG A 324 -5.24 11.96 -9.36
CA ARG A 324 -6.67 11.98 -9.68
C ARG A 324 -7.38 10.69 -9.26
N GLU A 325 -6.72 9.53 -9.43
CA GLU A 325 -7.31 8.21 -9.16
C GLU A 325 -7.02 7.71 -7.74
N PHE A 326 -5.78 7.86 -7.26
CA PHE A 326 -5.26 7.20 -6.07
C PHE A 326 -4.76 8.17 -5.00
N ASP A 327 -5.26 9.42 -4.99
CA ASP A 327 -5.09 10.30 -3.82
C ASP A 327 -5.69 9.65 -2.57
N ASN A 328 -5.04 9.78 -1.43
CA ASN A 328 -5.46 9.13 -0.20
C ASN A 328 -6.86 9.57 0.27
N LYS A 329 -7.26 10.82 0.00
CA LYS A 329 -8.62 11.29 0.30
C LYS A 329 -9.65 10.53 -0.54
N THR A 330 -9.40 10.37 -1.84
CA THR A 330 -10.28 9.64 -2.77
C THR A 330 -10.43 8.17 -2.37
N VAL A 331 -9.31 7.48 -2.10
CA VAL A 331 -9.32 6.06 -1.73
C VAL A 331 -10.01 5.85 -0.38
N THR A 332 -9.75 6.69 0.60
CA THR A 332 -10.36 6.52 1.93
C THR A 332 -11.83 6.94 1.97
N ALA A 333 -12.28 7.84 1.09
CA ALA A 333 -13.71 8.11 0.87
C ALA A 333 -14.43 6.84 0.37
N TYR A 334 -13.83 6.14 -0.60
CA TYR A 334 -14.34 4.86 -1.09
C TYR A 334 -14.39 3.79 0.02
N MET A 335 -13.33 3.66 0.83
CA MET A 335 -13.30 2.77 1.99
C MET A 335 -14.44 3.05 2.96
N ALA A 336 -14.65 4.32 3.30
CA ALA A 336 -15.69 4.75 4.23
C ALA A 336 -17.10 4.52 3.66
N ALA A 337 -17.31 4.79 2.37
CA ALA A 337 -18.59 4.55 1.70
C ALA A 337 -18.97 3.07 1.67
N LEU A 338 -18.02 2.18 1.40
CA LEU A 338 -18.23 0.73 1.48
C LEU A 338 -18.59 0.28 2.89
N LEU A 339 -17.84 0.75 3.89
CA LEU A 339 -18.02 0.35 5.28
C LEU A 339 -19.36 0.84 5.86
N SER A 340 -19.78 2.04 5.50
CA SER A 340 -21.07 2.61 5.91
C SER A 340 -22.27 2.06 5.12
N GLY A 341 -22.03 1.35 4.01
CA GLY A 341 -23.09 0.88 3.11
C GLY A 341 -23.70 1.97 2.23
N THR A 342 -23.03 3.12 2.08
CA THR A 342 -23.47 4.23 1.21
C THR A 342 -22.91 4.14 -0.22
N PHE A 343 -21.95 3.25 -0.44
CA PHE A 343 -21.43 2.96 -1.78
C PHE A 343 -22.50 2.27 -2.64
N LYS A 344 -22.85 2.86 -3.78
CA LYS A 344 -23.91 2.32 -4.66
C LYS A 344 -23.35 1.75 -5.96
N THR A 345 -22.58 2.55 -6.67
CA THR A 345 -22.04 2.20 -7.99
C THR A 345 -20.60 2.64 -8.12
N PRO A 346 -19.74 1.87 -8.83
CA PRO A 346 -18.39 2.31 -9.14
C PRO A 346 -18.43 3.59 -10.01
N GLU A 347 -17.70 4.61 -9.56
CA GLU A 347 -17.50 5.86 -10.30
C GLU A 347 -16.15 5.87 -11.04
N ARG A 348 -15.28 4.92 -10.69
CA ARG A 348 -13.91 4.80 -11.21
C ARG A 348 -13.61 3.35 -11.62
N PRO A 349 -12.77 3.13 -12.65
CA PRO A 349 -12.51 1.79 -13.19
C PRO A 349 -11.89 0.83 -12.18
N TRP A 350 -11.17 1.36 -11.20
CA TRP A 350 -10.52 0.56 -10.16
C TRP A 350 -11.41 0.24 -8.95
N GLN A 351 -12.62 0.79 -8.84
CA GLN A 351 -13.54 0.49 -7.72
C GLN A 351 -14.19 -0.89 -7.91
N ILE A 352 -13.40 -1.93 -7.69
CA ILE A 352 -13.82 -3.33 -7.86
C ILE A 352 -14.34 -3.86 -6.53
N VAL A 353 -15.60 -4.30 -6.51
CA VAL A 353 -16.29 -4.89 -5.35
C VAL A 353 -16.99 -6.16 -5.80
N ILE A 354 -16.94 -7.22 -4.97
CA ILE A 354 -17.63 -8.48 -5.22
C ILE A 354 -18.49 -8.91 -4.03
#